data_3055989599dc468b502e1ab86935c48d
#
_entry.id   3055989599dc468b502e1ab86935c48d
#
_cell.length_a   1.000
_cell.length_b   1.000
_cell.length_c   1.000
_cell.angle_alpha   90.00
_cell.angle_beta   90.00
_cell.angle_gamma   90.00
#
_symmetry.space_group_name_H-M   'P 1'
#
loop_
_entity.id
_entity.type
_entity.pdbx_description
1 polymer ?
#
loop_
_entity_poly.entity_id
_entity_poly.type
_entity_poly.pdbx_seq_one_letter_code
_entity_poly.pdbx_strand_id
1 'polypeptide(L)'
;YCYQIEMSNALQRHERGEAVVIPVILRPCAWHQLPFGKLLAATVDGKPITQFSSADDGFVQVVDAVSRALDKLGAKVSPITQANRTRSVDVAVGIGRSSPRSSNLAIPKHFTDLDRDRAGREGFDYLARFFENSLAELTKRNEGLETDFQRRDADAFACSIYQQGRKICHGGFWRNSRGTGLGDICYSQSGISQNSYNESMSIADNEQLIGFRPLMGGSMSGQRDQLLTNEGMAEHFWEMFISPLKQRIRR
;
A
#
# COMPACT_ATOMS: atom_id res chain seq x y z
N TYR A 1 11.77 1.18 -15.33
CA TYR A 1 11.10 0.05 -16.02
C TYR A 1 9.58 0.15 -15.90
N CYS A 2 9.00 0.45 -14.75
CA CYS A 2 7.56 0.73 -14.59
C CYS A 2 7.08 1.89 -15.48
N TYR A 3 7.97 2.84 -15.73
CA TYR A 3 7.67 4.07 -16.45
C TYR A 3 7.27 3.88 -17.92
N GLN A 4 7.81 2.88 -18.62
CA GLN A 4 7.52 2.72 -20.05
C GLN A 4 6.31 1.84 -20.34
N ILE A 5 6.12 0.77 -19.62
CA ILE A 5 5.05 -0.20 -19.90
C ILE A 5 3.74 0.23 -19.25
N GLU A 6 3.76 0.51 -17.95
CA GLU A 6 2.54 0.86 -17.19
C GLU A 6 1.96 2.20 -17.64
N MET A 7 2.81 3.21 -17.84
CA MET A 7 2.38 4.51 -18.32
C MET A 7 1.86 4.44 -19.76
N SER A 8 2.52 3.71 -20.66
CA SER A 8 2.05 3.53 -22.03
C SER A 8 0.69 2.85 -22.07
N ASN A 9 0.49 1.79 -21.27
CA ASN A 9 -0.78 1.12 -21.13
C ASN A 9 -1.87 2.03 -20.56
N ALA A 10 -1.53 2.83 -19.53
CA ALA A 10 -2.47 3.78 -18.93
C ALA A 10 -2.90 4.87 -19.94
N LEU A 11 -1.96 5.41 -20.73
CA LEU A 11 -2.24 6.40 -21.76
C LEU A 11 -3.10 5.83 -22.89
N GLN A 12 -2.81 4.60 -23.36
CA GLN A 12 -3.64 3.91 -24.35
C GLN A 12 -5.08 3.70 -23.85
N ARG A 13 -5.25 3.30 -22.59
CA ARG A 13 -6.58 3.16 -21.99
C ARG A 13 -7.29 4.50 -21.84
N HIS A 14 -6.54 5.55 -21.54
CA HIS A 14 -7.07 6.91 -21.51
C HIS A 14 -7.59 7.36 -22.89
N GLU A 15 -6.81 7.14 -23.94
CA GLU A 15 -7.20 7.46 -25.33
C GLU A 15 -8.43 6.68 -25.79
N ARG A 16 -8.59 5.42 -25.34
CA ARG A 16 -9.77 4.60 -25.60
C ARG A 16 -10.98 4.98 -24.74
N GLY A 17 -10.81 5.88 -23.78
CA GLY A 17 -11.87 6.27 -22.83
C GLY A 17 -12.20 5.20 -21.78
N GLU A 18 -11.33 4.20 -21.61
CA GLU A 18 -11.45 3.11 -20.63
C GLU A 18 -10.93 3.52 -19.24
N ALA A 19 -10.09 4.53 -19.19
CA ALA A 19 -9.50 5.07 -17.96
C ALA A 19 -9.30 6.57 -18.07
N VAL A 20 -9.13 7.25 -16.93
CA VAL A 20 -8.75 8.67 -16.89
C VAL A 20 -7.39 8.77 -16.22
N VAL A 21 -6.39 9.29 -16.94
CA VAL A 21 -5.06 9.59 -16.40
C VAL A 21 -5.04 11.06 -16.01
N ILE A 22 -4.69 11.34 -14.76
CA ILE A 22 -4.62 12.71 -14.20
C ILE A 22 -3.20 12.92 -13.67
N PRO A 23 -2.35 13.72 -14.33
CA PRO A 23 -1.02 14.04 -13.82
C PRO A 23 -1.08 14.89 -12.54
N VAL A 24 -0.34 14.48 -11.51
CA VAL A 24 -0.13 15.25 -10.29
C VAL A 24 1.34 15.64 -10.20
N ILE A 25 1.63 16.93 -10.25
CA ILE A 25 2.99 17.45 -10.24
C ILE A 25 3.37 17.79 -8.80
N LEU A 26 4.21 16.98 -8.18
CA LEU A 26 4.61 17.17 -6.78
C LEU A 26 5.65 18.28 -6.64
N ARG A 27 6.66 18.31 -7.54
CA ARG A 27 7.78 19.28 -7.53
C ARG A 27 7.98 19.88 -8.91
N PRO A 28 8.57 21.08 -9.05
CA PRO A 28 8.93 21.64 -10.33
C PRO A 28 9.78 20.68 -11.16
N CYS A 29 9.31 20.34 -12.36
CA CYS A 29 10.01 19.47 -13.30
C CYS A 29 9.52 19.75 -14.73
N ALA A 30 10.25 19.28 -15.73
CA ALA A 30 9.92 19.46 -17.15
C ALA A 30 8.86 18.44 -17.63
N TRP A 31 7.78 18.28 -16.88
CA TRP A 31 6.75 17.26 -17.13
C TRP A 31 6.01 17.45 -18.47
N HIS A 32 5.94 18.66 -19.00
CA HIS A 32 5.32 18.95 -20.31
C HIS A 32 6.03 18.22 -21.49
N GLN A 33 7.28 17.82 -21.31
CA GLN A 33 8.05 17.08 -22.31
C GLN A 33 7.80 15.57 -22.26
N LEU A 34 7.08 15.10 -21.25
CA LEU A 34 6.76 13.68 -21.06
C LEU A 34 5.50 13.28 -21.85
N PRO A 35 5.30 11.99 -22.15
CA PRO A 35 4.16 11.51 -22.94
C PRO A 35 2.80 11.96 -22.40
N PHE A 36 2.67 12.14 -21.09
CA PHE A 36 1.45 12.65 -20.44
C PHE A 36 1.40 14.19 -20.32
N GLY A 37 2.40 14.92 -20.83
CA GLY A 37 2.46 16.38 -20.77
C GLY A 37 1.35 17.10 -21.54
N LYS A 38 0.63 16.37 -22.41
CA LYS A 38 -0.55 16.86 -23.13
C LYS A 38 -1.84 16.74 -22.31
N LEU A 39 -1.81 15.98 -21.21
CA LEU A 39 -2.98 15.79 -20.36
C LEU A 39 -3.17 16.98 -19.41
N LEU A 40 -4.41 17.19 -19.02
CA LEU A 40 -4.74 18.21 -18.02
C LEU A 40 -4.24 17.75 -16.64
N ALA A 41 -3.34 18.51 -16.03
CA ALA A 41 -2.86 18.24 -14.69
C ALA A 41 -3.97 18.45 -13.65
N ALA A 42 -3.82 17.80 -12.49
CA ALA A 42 -4.78 17.90 -11.38
C ALA A 42 -4.91 19.32 -10.82
N THR A 43 -3.79 20.05 -10.78
CA THR A 43 -3.72 21.42 -10.27
C THR A 43 -3.86 22.44 -11.40
N VAL A 44 -4.35 23.63 -11.08
CA VAL A 44 -4.48 24.74 -12.04
C VAL A 44 -3.10 25.05 -12.64
N ASP A 45 -3.05 25.13 -13.97
CA ASP A 45 -1.85 25.39 -14.77
C ASP A 45 -0.69 24.41 -14.53
N GLY A 46 -0.98 23.22 -13.98
CA GLY A 46 0.05 22.23 -13.62
C GLY A 46 0.99 22.71 -12.52
N LYS A 47 0.53 23.63 -11.67
CA LYS A 47 1.32 24.17 -10.56
C LYS A 47 1.75 23.05 -9.62
N PRO A 48 3.05 22.86 -9.36
CA PRO A 48 3.56 21.85 -8.45
C PRO A 48 3.02 22.01 -7.01
N ILE A 49 2.73 20.90 -6.34
CA ILE A 49 2.20 20.90 -4.96
C ILE A 49 3.11 21.71 -4.02
N THR A 50 4.43 21.56 -4.16
CA THR A 50 5.42 22.28 -3.33
C THR A 50 5.47 23.79 -3.58
N GLN A 51 4.77 24.32 -4.56
CA GLN A 51 4.69 25.76 -4.86
C GLN A 51 3.42 26.42 -4.33
N PHE A 52 2.53 25.67 -3.68
CA PHE A 52 1.38 26.22 -2.98
C PHE A 52 1.82 26.78 -1.61
N SER A 53 1.03 27.71 -1.07
CA SER A 53 1.26 28.28 0.26
C SER A 53 1.14 27.21 1.35
N SER A 54 0.23 26.25 1.15
CA SER A 54 0.13 25.00 1.90
C SER A 54 0.07 23.83 0.90
N ALA A 55 0.73 22.73 1.20
CA ALA A 55 0.60 21.50 0.40
C ALA A 55 -0.86 21.01 0.37
N ASP A 56 -1.62 21.25 1.44
CA ASP A 56 -3.03 20.89 1.55
C ASP A 56 -3.90 21.59 0.50
N ASP A 57 -3.62 22.87 0.19
CA ASP A 57 -4.33 23.60 -0.87
C ASP A 57 -4.12 22.94 -2.25
N GLY A 58 -2.92 22.43 -2.48
CA GLY A 58 -2.60 21.69 -3.70
C GLY A 58 -3.32 20.34 -3.74
N PHE A 59 -3.37 19.60 -2.63
CA PHE A 59 -4.07 18.31 -2.55
C PHE A 59 -5.59 18.46 -2.66
N VAL A 60 -6.19 19.54 -2.18
CA VAL A 60 -7.61 19.83 -2.40
C VAL A 60 -7.92 19.89 -3.90
N GLN A 61 -7.07 20.56 -4.69
CA GLN A 61 -7.26 20.60 -6.15
C GLN A 61 -7.13 19.22 -6.81
N VAL A 62 -6.25 18.35 -6.28
CA VAL A 62 -6.14 16.95 -6.75
C VAL A 62 -7.44 16.19 -6.50
N VAL A 63 -8.01 16.30 -5.29
CA VAL A 63 -9.29 15.69 -4.94
C VAL A 63 -10.42 16.17 -5.85
N ASP A 64 -10.48 17.47 -6.12
CA ASP A 64 -11.48 18.07 -7.02
C ASP A 64 -11.31 17.56 -8.47
N ALA A 65 -10.07 17.39 -8.93
CA ALA A 65 -9.79 16.86 -10.27
C ALA A 65 -10.24 15.39 -10.40
N VAL A 66 -9.99 14.58 -9.38
CA VAL A 66 -10.44 13.17 -9.31
C VAL A 66 -11.96 13.11 -9.27
N SER A 67 -12.62 13.92 -8.44
CA SER A 67 -14.08 13.96 -8.32
C SER A 67 -14.74 14.30 -9.66
N ARG A 68 -14.23 15.32 -10.35
CA ARG A 68 -14.70 15.68 -11.70
C ARG A 68 -14.51 14.58 -12.73
N ALA A 69 -13.43 13.81 -12.63
CA ALA A 69 -13.18 12.67 -13.52
C ALA A 69 -14.17 11.54 -13.25
N LEU A 70 -14.47 11.25 -12.00
CA LEU A 70 -15.46 10.23 -11.60
C LEU A 70 -16.87 10.62 -12.06
N ASP A 71 -17.27 11.87 -11.93
CA ASP A 71 -18.55 12.38 -12.42
C ASP A 71 -18.71 12.19 -13.94
N LYS A 72 -17.63 12.44 -14.69
CA LYS A 72 -17.62 12.22 -16.15
C LYS A 72 -17.70 10.74 -16.53
N LEU A 73 -17.09 9.85 -15.75
CA LEU A 73 -17.18 8.41 -15.97
C LEU A 73 -18.56 7.88 -15.59
N GLY A 74 -19.14 8.34 -14.49
CA GLY A 74 -20.49 7.97 -14.06
C GLY A 74 -21.57 8.36 -15.07
N ALA A 75 -21.40 9.48 -15.75
CA ALA A 75 -22.35 9.93 -16.79
C ALA A 75 -22.29 9.10 -18.09
N LYS A 76 -21.26 8.28 -18.30
CA LYS A 76 -21.12 7.39 -19.48
C LYS A 76 -21.69 5.99 -19.30
N VAL A 77 -22.12 5.60 -18.11
CA VAL A 77 -22.78 4.32 -17.85
C VAL A 77 -24.27 4.48 -18.13
N SER A 78 -24.65 4.30 -19.39
CA SER A 78 -26.07 4.15 -19.78
C SER A 78 -26.65 2.86 -19.18
N PRO A 79 -27.92 2.84 -18.78
CA PRO A 79 -28.50 1.71 -18.07
C PRO A 79 -28.61 0.49 -18.99
N ILE A 80 -27.92 -0.57 -18.65
CA ILE A 80 -28.15 -1.90 -19.22
C ILE A 80 -29.48 -2.40 -18.65
N THR A 81 -30.39 -2.66 -19.58
CA THR A 81 -31.73 -3.21 -19.47
C THR A 81 -31.88 -4.24 -18.34
N GLN A 82 -32.79 -3.93 -17.42
CA GLN A 82 -33.28 -4.88 -16.42
C GLN A 82 -34.07 -6.01 -17.10
N ALA A 83 -33.59 -7.23 -16.95
CA ALA A 83 -34.45 -8.40 -17.03
C ALA A 83 -34.23 -9.26 -15.77
N ASN A 84 -35.26 -9.28 -14.95
CA ASN A 84 -35.57 -10.27 -13.93
C ASN A 84 -34.56 -10.56 -12.81
N ARG A 85 -34.83 -9.97 -11.64
CA ARG A 85 -34.97 -10.76 -10.40
C ARG A 85 -35.71 -9.94 -9.32
N THR A 86 -36.95 -10.31 -9.11
CA THR A 86 -37.73 -10.01 -7.92
C THR A 86 -37.06 -10.62 -6.68
N ARG A 87 -36.64 -9.78 -5.77
CA ARG A 87 -36.78 -9.93 -4.32
C ARG A 87 -36.29 -8.65 -3.65
N SER A 88 -37.23 -8.04 -3.01
CA SER A 88 -37.17 -6.84 -2.21
C SER A 88 -36.13 -6.89 -1.09
N VAL A 89 -35.19 -5.95 -1.10
CA VAL A 89 -34.70 -5.28 0.10
C VAL A 89 -34.56 -3.82 -0.28
N ASP A 90 -35.42 -2.98 0.26
CA ASP A 90 -35.36 -1.53 0.12
C ASP A 90 -34.06 -1.00 0.75
N VAL A 91 -33.10 -0.68 -0.08
CA VAL A 91 -32.06 0.29 0.27
C VAL A 91 -32.15 1.41 -0.75
N ALA A 92 -32.87 2.44 -0.38
CA ALA A 92 -32.92 3.68 -1.12
C ALA A 92 -31.52 4.31 -1.13
N VAL A 93 -30.76 4.08 -2.23
CA VAL A 93 -29.60 4.89 -2.53
C VAL A 93 -30.11 6.18 -3.20
N GLY A 94 -30.49 7.14 -2.36
CA GLY A 94 -30.72 8.49 -2.79
C GLY A 94 -29.39 9.10 -3.24
N ILE A 95 -29.28 9.45 -4.53
CA ILE A 95 -28.28 10.40 -5.01
C ILE A 95 -28.68 11.76 -4.43
N GLY A 96 -28.35 11.97 -3.15
CA GLY A 96 -28.55 13.22 -2.45
C GLY A 96 -27.43 14.19 -2.82
N ARG A 97 -27.79 15.40 -3.25
CA ARG A 97 -26.95 16.58 -3.15
C ARG A 97 -26.19 16.50 -1.83
N SER A 98 -24.86 16.53 -1.84
CA SER A 98 -24.07 16.53 -0.61
C SER A 98 -24.46 17.76 0.22
N SER A 99 -25.31 17.54 1.20
CA SER A 99 -25.63 18.57 2.18
C SER A 99 -24.36 18.95 2.92
N PRO A 100 -24.11 20.22 3.19
CA PRO A 100 -23.00 20.65 4.03
C PRO A 100 -23.02 19.86 5.34
N ARG A 101 -21.95 19.12 5.63
CA ARG A 101 -21.82 18.32 6.85
C ARG A 101 -20.44 18.53 7.45
N SER A 102 -20.33 18.33 8.75
CA SER A 102 -19.05 18.39 9.45
C SER A 102 -18.08 17.36 8.87
N SER A 103 -16.83 17.75 8.68
CA SER A 103 -15.72 16.84 8.37
C SER A 103 -15.33 15.97 9.58
N ASN A 104 -15.70 16.40 10.79
CA ASN A 104 -15.42 15.68 12.04
C ASN A 104 -16.57 14.70 12.37
N LEU A 105 -16.70 13.66 11.54
CA LEU A 105 -17.69 12.58 11.73
C LEU A 105 -17.07 11.33 12.36
N ALA A 106 -15.81 11.39 12.78
CA ALA A 106 -15.13 10.27 13.39
C ALA A 106 -15.66 10.06 14.81
N ILE A 107 -16.32 8.93 15.04
CA ILE A 107 -16.72 8.48 16.37
C ILE A 107 -15.57 7.62 16.90
N PRO A 108 -15.06 7.87 18.11
CA PRO A 108 -14.06 7.03 18.74
C PRO A 108 -14.53 5.58 18.79
N LYS A 109 -13.67 4.66 18.34
CA LYS A 109 -13.92 3.22 18.40
C LYS A 109 -13.14 2.63 19.57
N HIS A 110 -13.80 1.78 20.33
CA HIS A 110 -13.12 0.94 21.32
C HIS A 110 -12.81 -0.40 20.68
N PHE A 111 -11.52 -0.71 20.55
CA PHE A 111 -11.06 -1.97 20.01
C PHE A 111 -10.85 -2.97 21.14
N THR A 112 -11.36 -4.17 20.93
CA THR A 112 -11.25 -5.30 21.87
C THR A 112 -9.97 -6.10 21.59
N ASP A 113 -9.58 -6.96 22.53
CA ASP A 113 -8.46 -7.89 22.32
C ASP A 113 -8.74 -8.83 21.15
N LEU A 114 -10.01 -9.21 20.93
CA LEU A 114 -10.40 -10.00 19.74
C LEU A 114 -10.16 -9.25 18.43
N ASP A 115 -10.38 -7.94 18.41
CA ASP A 115 -10.11 -7.12 17.22
C ASP A 115 -8.61 -7.04 16.93
N ARG A 116 -7.79 -6.90 17.98
CA ARG A 116 -6.32 -6.92 17.86
C ARG A 116 -5.81 -8.28 17.39
N ASP A 117 -6.32 -9.38 17.96
CA ASP A 117 -5.97 -10.74 17.52
C ASP A 117 -6.35 -10.99 16.06
N ARG A 118 -7.51 -10.50 15.64
CA ARG A 118 -7.94 -10.60 14.24
C ARG A 118 -7.04 -9.78 13.33
N ALA A 119 -6.73 -8.53 13.67
CA ALA A 119 -5.82 -7.68 12.93
C ALA A 119 -4.43 -8.32 12.80
N GLY A 120 -3.92 -8.97 13.85
CA GLY A 120 -2.65 -9.68 13.82
C GLY A 120 -2.64 -10.87 12.86
N ARG A 121 -3.72 -11.67 12.84
CA ARG A 121 -3.85 -12.78 11.89
C ARG A 121 -3.96 -12.29 10.45
N GLU A 122 -4.85 -11.34 10.20
CA GLU A 122 -5.06 -10.77 8.87
C GLU A 122 -3.81 -10.07 8.34
N GLY A 123 -3.11 -9.32 9.21
CA GLY A 123 -1.86 -8.66 8.86
C GLY A 123 -0.74 -9.65 8.53
N PHE A 124 -0.61 -10.72 9.30
CA PHE A 124 0.39 -11.76 9.04
C PHE A 124 0.10 -12.55 7.76
N ASP A 125 -1.17 -12.86 7.49
CA ASP A 125 -1.58 -13.50 6.23
C ASP A 125 -1.36 -12.58 5.02
N TYR A 126 -1.58 -11.28 5.20
CA TYR A 126 -1.24 -10.28 4.16
C TYR A 126 0.27 -10.26 3.91
N LEU A 127 1.07 -10.19 4.96
CA LEU A 127 2.54 -10.20 4.90
C LEU A 127 3.07 -11.42 4.14
N ALA A 128 2.58 -12.61 4.47
CA ALA A 128 3.00 -13.85 3.82
C ALA A 128 2.71 -13.83 2.32
N ARG A 129 1.49 -13.45 1.92
CA ARG A 129 1.11 -13.32 0.49
C ARG A 129 1.90 -12.24 -0.23
N PHE A 130 2.16 -11.12 0.42
CA PHE A 130 2.96 -10.04 -0.13
C PHE A 130 4.38 -10.52 -0.46
N PHE A 131 5.03 -11.24 0.47
CA PHE A 131 6.36 -11.80 0.26
C PHE A 131 6.38 -12.87 -0.83
N GLU A 132 5.44 -13.79 -0.84
CA GLU A 132 5.32 -14.84 -1.86
C GLU A 132 5.21 -14.22 -3.27
N ASN A 133 4.31 -13.27 -3.45
CA ASN A 133 4.10 -12.58 -4.74
C ASN A 133 5.33 -11.75 -5.14
N SER A 134 5.91 -11.01 -4.20
CA SER A 134 7.07 -10.15 -4.46
C SER A 134 8.31 -10.96 -4.84
N LEU A 135 8.54 -12.10 -4.20
CA LEU A 135 9.63 -13.03 -4.54
C LEU A 135 9.42 -13.64 -5.92
N ALA A 136 8.21 -14.09 -6.24
CA ALA A 136 7.87 -14.63 -7.56
C ALA A 136 8.09 -13.58 -8.67
N GLU A 137 7.69 -12.35 -8.43
CA GLU A 137 7.88 -11.26 -9.39
C GLU A 137 9.36 -10.84 -9.52
N LEU A 138 10.11 -10.86 -8.41
CA LEU A 138 11.55 -10.61 -8.43
C LEU A 138 12.29 -11.59 -9.32
N THR A 139 11.98 -12.89 -9.24
CA THR A 139 12.57 -13.93 -10.08
C THR A 139 12.22 -13.73 -11.56
N LYS A 140 10.98 -13.39 -11.88
CA LYS A 140 10.55 -13.14 -13.26
C LYS A 140 11.29 -11.96 -13.91
N ARG A 141 11.56 -10.92 -13.13
CA ARG A 141 12.17 -9.68 -13.63
C ARG A 141 13.68 -9.72 -13.70
N ASN A 142 14.33 -10.65 -13.01
CA ASN A 142 15.78 -10.65 -12.87
C ASN A 142 16.33 -12.04 -13.15
N GLU A 143 16.90 -12.23 -14.36
CA GLU A 143 17.63 -13.43 -14.70
C GLU A 143 18.80 -13.66 -13.73
N GLY A 144 18.95 -14.91 -13.26
CA GLY A 144 20.01 -15.30 -12.32
C GLY A 144 19.69 -15.08 -10.84
N LEU A 145 18.47 -14.60 -10.51
CA LEU A 145 17.94 -14.67 -9.16
C LEU A 145 16.99 -15.87 -9.01
N GLU A 146 17.19 -16.62 -7.96
CA GLU A 146 16.31 -17.71 -7.52
C GLU A 146 15.75 -17.36 -6.15
N THR A 147 14.51 -17.71 -5.89
CA THR A 147 13.85 -17.43 -4.62
C THR A 147 13.21 -18.68 -4.04
N ASP A 148 13.17 -18.74 -2.73
CA ASP A 148 12.51 -19.81 -1.98
C ASP A 148 11.60 -19.18 -0.93
N PHE A 149 10.35 -19.63 -0.90
CA PHE A 149 9.35 -19.24 0.07
C PHE A 149 8.76 -20.49 0.73
N GLN A 150 8.84 -20.57 2.06
CA GLN A 150 8.38 -21.70 2.84
C GLN A 150 7.44 -21.23 3.94
N ARG A 151 6.15 -21.44 3.80
CA ARG A 151 5.20 -21.28 4.89
C ARG A 151 5.30 -22.52 5.79
N ARG A 152 5.65 -22.34 7.07
CA ARG A 152 5.77 -23.42 8.04
C ARG A 152 4.43 -23.76 8.66
N ASP A 153 3.68 -22.73 9.04
CA ASP A 153 2.35 -22.85 9.64
C ASP A 153 1.55 -21.56 9.45
N ALA A 154 0.47 -21.41 10.20
CA ALA A 154 -0.37 -20.20 10.15
C ALA A 154 0.36 -18.94 10.67
N ASP A 155 1.33 -19.14 11.56
CA ASP A 155 2.00 -18.07 12.30
C ASP A 155 3.50 -17.92 11.95
N ALA A 156 4.02 -18.67 10.95
CA ALA A 156 5.42 -18.61 10.59
C ALA A 156 5.69 -18.92 9.10
N PHE A 157 6.60 -18.14 8.50
CA PHE A 157 7.18 -18.43 7.19
C PHE A 157 8.65 -18.00 7.13
N ALA A 158 9.39 -18.59 6.21
CA ALA A 158 10.77 -18.22 5.90
C ALA A 158 10.94 -18.02 4.40
N CYS A 159 11.87 -17.16 4.03
CA CYS A 159 12.19 -16.92 2.63
C CYS A 159 13.67 -16.65 2.40
N SER A 160 14.13 -16.89 1.19
CA SER A 160 15.52 -16.69 0.78
C SER A 160 15.60 -16.19 -0.66
N ILE A 161 16.62 -15.40 -0.95
CA ILE A 161 17.01 -15.02 -2.32
C ILE A 161 18.42 -15.54 -2.56
N TYR A 162 18.61 -16.19 -3.70
CA TYR A 162 19.88 -16.70 -4.18
C TYR A 162 20.28 -15.97 -5.47
N GLN A 163 21.56 -15.75 -5.64
CA GLN A 163 22.16 -15.26 -6.87
C GLN A 163 23.33 -16.16 -7.23
N GLN A 164 23.27 -16.78 -8.42
CA GLN A 164 24.27 -17.74 -8.87
C GLN A 164 24.52 -18.85 -7.83
N GLY A 165 23.44 -19.41 -7.28
CA GLY A 165 23.50 -20.47 -6.26
C GLY A 165 23.94 -20.00 -4.86
N ARG A 166 24.30 -18.73 -4.66
CA ARG A 166 24.69 -18.18 -3.36
C ARG A 166 23.49 -17.50 -2.70
N LYS A 167 23.23 -17.84 -1.44
CA LYS A 167 22.22 -17.18 -0.62
C LYS A 167 22.64 -15.75 -0.31
N ILE A 168 21.84 -14.76 -0.76
CA ILE A 168 22.10 -13.32 -0.58
C ILE A 168 21.21 -12.74 0.52
N CYS A 169 19.90 -13.07 0.49
CA CYS A 169 18.97 -12.69 1.54
C CYS A 169 18.37 -13.93 2.17
N HIS A 170 18.12 -13.85 3.46
CA HIS A 170 17.41 -14.86 4.23
C HIS A 170 16.61 -14.17 5.31
N GLY A 171 15.42 -14.69 5.61
CA GLY A 171 14.59 -14.15 6.67
C GLY A 171 13.56 -15.16 7.17
N GLY A 172 13.36 -15.14 8.46
CA GLY A 172 12.26 -15.81 9.12
C GLY A 172 11.29 -14.76 9.68
N PHE A 173 10.01 -15.00 9.51
CA PHE A 173 8.91 -14.17 9.98
C PHE A 173 8.00 -15.02 10.83
N TRP A 174 7.56 -14.51 11.96
CA TRP A 174 6.62 -15.20 12.82
C TRP A 174 5.74 -14.25 13.61
N ARG A 175 4.56 -14.71 13.94
CA ARG A 175 3.62 -14.03 14.80
C ARG A 175 3.72 -14.56 16.22
N ASN A 176 3.82 -13.65 17.16
CA ASN A 176 3.84 -13.96 18.59
C ASN A 176 2.42 -13.90 19.16
N SER A 177 1.78 -15.05 19.34
CA SER A 177 0.42 -15.12 19.88
C SER A 177 0.34 -15.08 21.41
N ARG A 178 1.47 -14.95 22.11
CA ARG A 178 1.54 -15.14 23.57
C ARG A 178 1.96 -13.92 24.38
N GLY A 179 1.89 -12.69 23.86
CA GLY A 179 2.14 -11.49 24.65
C GLY A 179 3.51 -11.46 25.38
N THR A 180 4.55 -12.00 24.75
CA THR A 180 5.89 -12.10 25.36
C THR A 180 6.64 -10.77 25.45
N GLY A 181 5.99 -9.65 25.16
CA GLY A 181 6.60 -8.32 25.18
C GLY A 181 7.57 -8.02 24.04
N LEU A 182 7.76 -8.94 23.11
CA LEU A 182 8.71 -8.86 21.99
C LEU A 182 8.09 -8.34 20.69
N GLY A 183 6.88 -7.80 20.73
CA GLY A 183 6.07 -7.43 19.56
C GLY A 183 5.23 -8.59 19.03
N ASP A 184 4.26 -8.27 18.21
CA ASP A 184 3.25 -9.22 17.72
C ASP A 184 3.68 -9.93 16.44
N ILE A 185 4.45 -9.24 15.56
CA ILE A 185 5.03 -9.80 14.34
C ILE A 185 6.53 -9.52 14.34
N CYS A 186 7.33 -10.57 14.20
CA CYS A 186 8.78 -10.50 14.28
C CYS A 186 9.44 -10.93 12.97
N TYR A 187 10.61 -10.34 12.71
CA TYR A 187 11.51 -10.66 11.61
C TYR A 187 12.94 -10.88 12.09
N SER A 188 13.60 -11.92 11.58
CA SER A 188 15.03 -12.14 11.80
C SER A 188 15.74 -12.65 10.55
N GLN A 189 16.91 -12.08 10.27
CA GLN A 189 17.82 -12.55 9.21
C GLN A 189 18.45 -13.91 9.53
N SER A 190 18.48 -14.30 10.79
CA SER A 190 18.99 -15.61 11.23
C SER A 190 17.97 -16.75 11.10
N GLY A 191 16.76 -16.45 10.59
CA GLY A 191 15.64 -17.38 10.52
C GLY A 191 14.70 -17.24 11.72
N ILE A 192 13.73 -18.14 11.82
CA ILE A 192 12.74 -18.12 12.89
C ILE A 192 13.42 -18.50 14.21
N SER A 193 13.44 -17.56 15.15
CA SER A 193 14.04 -17.71 16.48
C SER A 193 13.13 -17.12 17.54
N GLN A 194 12.97 -17.79 18.66
CA GLN A 194 12.15 -17.28 19.77
C GLN A 194 12.85 -16.21 20.61
N ASN A 195 14.18 -16.05 20.46
CA ASN A 195 14.99 -15.23 21.38
C ASN A 195 15.70 -14.06 20.70
N SER A 196 15.60 -13.91 19.38
CA SER A 196 16.31 -12.85 18.67
C SER A 196 15.56 -12.44 17.40
N TYR A 197 15.41 -11.15 17.21
CA TYR A 197 14.80 -10.56 16.03
C TYR A 197 15.58 -9.30 15.61
N ASN A 198 15.53 -8.96 14.33
CA ASN A 198 16.09 -7.73 13.80
C ASN A 198 15.07 -6.60 13.82
N GLU A 199 13.79 -6.94 13.70
CA GLU A 199 12.68 -5.99 13.80
C GLU A 199 11.44 -6.71 14.34
N SER A 200 10.62 -5.98 15.04
CA SER A 200 9.29 -6.43 15.42
C SER A 200 8.27 -5.31 15.30
N MET A 201 7.03 -5.70 15.09
CA MET A 201 5.91 -4.78 15.07
C MET A 201 4.90 -5.15 16.13
N SER A 202 4.43 -4.14 16.85
CA SER A 202 3.33 -4.27 17.79
C SER A 202 2.03 -3.88 17.10
N ILE A 203 0.96 -4.59 17.41
CA ILE A 203 -0.40 -4.19 17.04
C ILE A 203 -0.79 -3.07 17.99
N ALA A 204 -1.16 -1.93 17.44
CA ALA A 204 -1.59 -0.78 18.20
C ALA A 204 -2.84 -0.17 17.55
N ASP A 205 -3.61 0.52 18.33
CA ASP A 205 -4.80 1.22 17.87
C ASP A 205 -4.77 2.68 18.29
N ASN A 206 -5.51 3.46 17.56
CA ASN A 206 -5.94 4.78 17.95
C ASN A 206 -7.47 4.81 17.95
N GLU A 207 -8.07 5.97 18.22
CA GLU A 207 -9.54 6.12 18.27
C GLU A 207 -10.27 5.77 16.97
N GLN A 208 -9.57 5.48 15.87
CA GLN A 208 -10.18 5.30 14.54
C GLN A 208 -9.83 3.96 13.88
N LEU A 209 -8.60 3.47 14.07
CA LEU A 209 -8.07 2.30 13.37
C LEU A 209 -7.10 1.48 14.23
N ILE A 210 -6.97 0.20 13.87
CA ILE A 210 -5.90 -0.70 14.32
C ILE A 210 -4.84 -0.73 13.22
N GLY A 211 -3.58 -0.72 13.62
CA GLY A 211 -2.44 -0.79 12.72
C GLY A 211 -1.21 -1.37 13.39
N PHE A 212 -0.07 -1.24 12.74
CA PHE A 212 1.19 -1.81 13.17
C PHE A 212 2.20 -0.71 13.50
N ARG A 213 2.89 -0.87 14.60
CA ARG A 213 3.94 0.06 15.06
C ARG A 213 5.29 -0.66 15.08
N PRO A 214 6.28 -0.24 14.26
CA PRO A 214 7.62 -0.81 14.28
C PRO A 214 8.36 -0.44 15.57
N LEU A 215 9.12 -1.40 16.11
CA LEU A 215 9.90 -1.18 17.33
C LEU A 215 11.15 -0.34 17.07
N MET A 216 11.91 -0.65 16.01
CA MET A 216 13.19 0.01 15.71
C MET A 216 13.10 1.07 14.61
N GLY A 217 12.20 0.96 13.66
CA GLY A 217 12.06 1.86 12.51
C GLY A 217 11.55 3.27 12.84
N GLY A 218 10.91 3.46 13.97
CA GLY A 218 10.35 4.76 14.39
C GLY A 218 11.39 5.83 14.74
N SER A 219 12.66 5.45 14.85
CA SER A 219 13.74 6.39 15.23
C SER A 219 14.30 7.19 14.06
N MET A 220 14.18 6.72 12.81
CA MET A 220 14.81 7.36 11.65
C MET A 220 13.91 8.34 10.89
N SER A 221 12.58 8.28 11.04
CA SER A 221 11.64 9.12 10.27
C SER A 221 10.95 10.23 11.05
N GLY A 222 11.19 10.37 12.34
CA GLY A 222 10.53 11.40 13.18
C GLY A 222 9.02 11.20 13.42
N GLN A 223 8.43 10.16 12.85
CA GLN A 223 6.99 9.85 12.94
C GLN A 223 6.73 8.67 13.87
N ARG A 224 7.04 8.84 15.15
CA ARG A 224 6.89 7.77 16.17
C ARG A 224 5.46 7.32 16.43
N ASP A 225 4.46 8.08 16.00
CA ASP A 225 3.04 7.84 16.34
C ASP A 225 2.19 7.36 15.15
N GLN A 226 2.77 7.22 13.95
CA GLN A 226 2.00 6.78 12.80
C GLN A 226 1.87 5.26 12.78
N LEU A 227 0.62 4.77 12.83
CA LEU A 227 0.31 3.36 12.65
C LEU A 227 0.42 3.00 11.16
N LEU A 228 1.12 1.92 10.87
CA LEU A 228 1.23 1.36 9.53
C LEU A 228 0.00 0.50 9.22
N THR A 229 -0.44 0.53 7.97
CA THR A 229 -1.41 -0.43 7.41
C THR A 229 -0.75 -1.78 7.19
N ASN A 230 -1.52 -2.80 6.80
CA ASN A 230 -0.98 -4.11 6.38
C ASN A 230 0.08 -3.95 5.27
N GLU A 231 -0.18 -3.09 4.30
CA GLU A 231 0.74 -2.79 3.20
C GLU A 231 2.00 -2.07 3.69
N GLY A 232 1.84 -1.02 4.50
CA GLY A 232 2.98 -0.29 5.08
C GLY A 232 3.89 -1.17 5.94
N MET A 233 3.30 -2.11 6.70
CA MET A 233 4.05 -3.12 7.45
C MET A 233 4.80 -4.07 6.51
N ALA A 234 4.14 -4.57 5.47
CA ALA A 234 4.76 -5.50 4.53
C ALA A 234 5.92 -4.84 3.76
N GLU A 235 5.76 -3.60 3.30
CA GLU A 235 6.81 -2.81 2.65
C GLU A 235 7.99 -2.55 3.60
N HIS A 236 7.73 -2.23 4.86
CA HIS A 236 8.78 -2.02 5.86
C HIS A 236 9.65 -3.28 6.04
N PHE A 237 9.03 -4.43 6.22
CA PHE A 237 9.77 -5.69 6.34
C PHE A 237 10.47 -6.08 5.04
N TRP A 238 9.85 -5.81 3.89
CA TRP A 238 10.44 -6.07 2.58
C TRP A 238 11.72 -5.26 2.36
N GLU A 239 11.71 -3.97 2.67
CA GLU A 239 12.89 -3.11 2.56
C GLU A 239 14.07 -3.62 3.40
N MET A 240 13.79 -4.10 4.62
CA MET A 240 14.81 -4.69 5.47
C MET A 240 15.33 -6.01 4.91
N PHE A 241 14.43 -6.87 4.42
CA PHE A 241 14.78 -8.18 3.87
C PHE A 241 15.65 -8.09 2.61
N ILE A 242 15.33 -7.17 1.67
CA ILE A 242 16.08 -7.02 0.42
C ILE A 242 17.30 -6.11 0.54
N SER A 243 17.56 -5.50 1.68
CA SER A 243 18.67 -4.57 1.90
C SER A 243 20.04 -5.15 1.49
N PRO A 244 20.39 -6.42 1.80
CA PRO A 244 21.66 -7.00 1.36
C PRO A 244 21.79 -7.09 -0.17
N LEU A 245 20.71 -7.42 -0.87
CA LEU A 245 20.68 -7.46 -2.33
C LEU A 245 20.89 -6.05 -2.92
N LYS A 246 20.18 -5.04 -2.40
CA LYS A 246 20.34 -3.64 -2.83
C LYS A 246 21.76 -3.11 -2.63
N GLN A 247 22.41 -3.45 -1.53
CA GLN A 247 23.80 -3.05 -1.25
C GLN A 247 24.78 -3.67 -2.22
N ARG A 248 24.51 -4.90 -2.69
CA ARG A 248 25.38 -5.61 -3.63
C ARG A 248 25.28 -5.08 -5.06
N ILE A 249 24.10 -4.62 -5.48
CA ILE A 249 23.88 -4.04 -6.82
C ILE A 249 24.52 -2.65 -6.94
N ARG A 250 24.73 -1.95 -5.83
CA ARG A 250 25.36 -0.62 -5.80
C ARG A 250 26.89 -0.63 -5.80
N ARG A 251 27.50 -1.79 -5.66
CA ARG A 251 28.96 -2.00 -5.75
C ARG A 251 29.37 -2.53 -7.13
#